data_e453bf2874e3f3effb8cf7542dc8b433
#
_entry.id   e453bf2874e3f3effb8cf7542dc8b433
#
_cell.length_a   1.000
_cell.length_b   1.000
_cell.length_c   1.000
_cell.angle_alpha   90.00
_cell.angle_beta   90.00
_cell.angle_gamma   90.00
#
_symmetry.space_group_name_H-M   'P 1'
#
loop_
_entity.id
_entity.type
_entity.pdbx_description
1 polymer ?
#
loop_
_entity_poly.entity_id
_entity_poly.type
_entity_poly.pdbx_seq_one_letter_code
_entity_poly.pdbx_strand_id
1 'polypeptide(L)'
;MKRLIQKVAVLGSGVMGSRIACHFANIGCEVLLLDIAPKEPNDLEKAKNLTLESKVVRNRIVNDALQFALKSNPSPIYKKEFATRISIGNFEDDMSKISTYDWVIEVVVENLDIKKKVYEQVEKFRKPGSLITSNTSGIPIHLLTEGRSEDFKDNFCGTHFFNPPRYLKLLEIIPTPHTNPEVVSFLMEYGEQFLGKTTVLCKDTPAFIANRVGVYGIMALLHIVEKMGLTIEEVDKLTGPVLGRPKSATFRTGDVVGLDTLINVANGLKANCPNDEANALFALPEYLKKMAENKWLGDKTAQGFYKKTKNKEGKTEILVLDLKTLEYKPSQKVKFATLELTKPIDNLKERVKVLISGKDKAGEFYRATFAGLFQYVSNRIPEIADELYKIDDALRAGFGWDLGPYEYWDAIGVEAAVKLMESSDNKPAAWVYDFLKAGNKTFYKIENGARQFYDVASKTYKTIPGTEQFISLENIRATKTIWKNAGVTITDLGDGILNAEFHTKMNTIGGEVLAGLNKAIDIAEKDYKGL
;
A
#
# COMPACT_ATOMS: atom_id res chain seq x y z
N MET A 1 -13.36 21.65 -15.03
CA MET A 1 -14.33 22.18 -14.04
C MET A 1 -13.93 21.69 -12.66
N LYS A 2 -13.67 22.54 -11.68
CA LYS A 2 -13.33 22.10 -10.32
C LYS A 2 -14.53 21.40 -9.70
N ARG A 3 -14.47 20.08 -9.52
CA ARG A 3 -15.49 19.31 -8.79
C ARG A 3 -15.41 19.65 -7.29
N LEU A 4 -16.53 19.91 -6.66
CA LEU A 4 -16.62 20.06 -5.21
C LEU A 4 -17.26 18.80 -4.64
N ILE A 5 -16.55 18.09 -3.76
CA ILE A 5 -17.04 16.91 -3.08
C ILE A 5 -17.40 17.25 -1.65
N GLN A 6 -18.70 17.27 -1.35
CA GLN A 6 -19.23 17.48 -0.01
C GLN A 6 -19.98 16.24 0.50
N LYS A 7 -20.59 15.46 -0.41
CA LYS A 7 -21.43 14.31 -0.11
C LYS A 7 -20.92 13.06 -0.82
N VAL A 8 -20.66 12.01 -0.06
CA VAL A 8 -20.11 10.74 -0.56
C VAL A 8 -21.02 9.58 -0.15
N ALA A 9 -21.48 8.80 -1.11
CA ALA A 9 -22.21 7.56 -0.86
C ALA A 9 -21.26 6.37 -0.98
N VAL A 10 -21.20 5.53 0.05
CA VAL A 10 -20.41 4.30 0.07
C VAL A 10 -21.35 3.11 0.05
N LEU A 11 -21.23 2.27 -0.97
CA LEU A 11 -22.10 1.11 -1.21
C LEU A 11 -21.37 -0.17 -0.82
N GLY A 12 -21.81 -0.80 0.26
CA GLY A 12 -21.16 -1.92 0.93
C GLY A 12 -20.47 -1.47 2.22
N SER A 13 -20.86 -2.06 3.35
CA SER A 13 -20.36 -1.71 4.68
C SER A 13 -19.33 -2.67 5.25
N GLY A 14 -18.81 -3.58 4.43
CA GLY A 14 -17.78 -4.52 4.84
C GLY A 14 -16.54 -3.83 5.44
N VAL A 15 -15.46 -4.59 5.66
CA VAL A 15 -14.22 -4.10 6.29
C VAL A 15 -13.68 -2.82 5.63
N MET A 16 -13.70 -2.75 4.30
CA MET A 16 -13.23 -1.58 3.57
C MET A 16 -14.26 -0.45 3.57
N GLY A 17 -15.53 -0.73 3.22
CA GLY A 17 -16.53 0.32 3.04
C GLY A 17 -16.81 1.11 4.31
N SER A 18 -16.96 0.46 5.47
CA SER A 18 -17.15 1.16 6.74
C SER A 18 -15.95 2.06 7.10
N ARG A 19 -14.72 1.64 6.78
CA ARG A 19 -13.50 2.42 7.04
C ARG A 19 -13.28 3.53 6.02
N ILE A 20 -13.65 3.33 4.76
CA ILE A 20 -13.66 4.39 3.73
C ILE A 20 -14.68 5.46 4.12
N ALA A 21 -15.89 5.07 4.56
CA ALA A 21 -16.89 6.00 5.08
C ALA A 21 -16.34 6.85 6.25
N CYS A 22 -15.66 6.22 7.20
CA CYS A 22 -14.98 6.94 8.29
C CYS A 22 -13.90 7.89 7.77
N HIS A 23 -13.14 7.50 6.74
CA HIS A 23 -12.09 8.34 6.19
C HIS A 23 -12.64 9.61 5.53
N PHE A 24 -13.72 9.51 4.76
CA PHE A 24 -14.42 10.68 4.21
C PHE A 24 -15.08 11.55 5.30
N ALA A 25 -15.65 10.95 6.34
CA ALA A 25 -16.17 11.70 7.48
C ALA A 25 -15.08 12.47 8.23
N ASN A 26 -13.85 11.93 8.31
CA ASN A 26 -12.70 12.62 8.91
C ASN A 26 -12.35 13.93 8.22
N ILE A 27 -12.48 14.00 6.90
CA ILE A 27 -12.15 15.18 6.10
C ILE A 27 -13.33 16.14 5.92
N GLY A 28 -14.47 15.89 6.58
CA GLY A 28 -15.60 16.81 6.63
C GLY A 28 -16.76 16.49 5.71
N CYS A 29 -16.70 15.42 4.91
CA CYS A 29 -17.79 15.03 4.04
C CYS A 29 -18.99 14.49 4.81
N GLU A 30 -20.21 14.76 4.32
CA GLU A 30 -21.42 14.05 4.66
C GLU A 30 -21.41 12.69 3.94
N VAL A 31 -21.57 11.59 4.69
CA VAL A 31 -21.42 10.25 4.16
C VAL A 31 -22.73 9.47 4.30
N LEU A 32 -23.17 8.81 3.24
CA LEU A 32 -24.22 7.81 3.26
C LEU A 32 -23.59 6.43 3.09
N LEU A 33 -23.70 5.58 4.11
CA LEU A 33 -23.22 4.20 4.06
C LEU A 33 -24.41 3.27 3.88
N LEU A 34 -24.44 2.53 2.78
CA LEU A 34 -25.52 1.60 2.43
C LEU A 34 -24.99 0.17 2.36
N ASP A 35 -25.85 -0.79 2.73
CA ASP A 35 -25.63 -2.22 2.53
C ASP A 35 -26.94 -2.95 2.23
N ILE A 36 -26.89 -4.25 2.06
CA ILE A 36 -28.09 -5.08 1.91
C ILE A 36 -28.93 -5.09 3.20
N ALA A 37 -30.25 -5.19 3.07
CA ALA A 37 -31.11 -5.51 4.19
C ALA A 37 -30.99 -7.00 4.56
N PRO A 38 -31.07 -7.40 5.85
CA PRO A 38 -31.10 -8.80 6.24
C PRO A 38 -32.37 -9.48 5.73
N LYS A 39 -32.26 -10.78 5.46
CA LYS A 39 -33.41 -11.57 4.95
C LYS A 39 -34.39 -11.97 6.05
N GLU A 40 -33.94 -11.98 7.31
CA GLU A 40 -34.78 -12.35 8.48
C GLU A 40 -34.28 -11.63 9.75
N PRO A 41 -35.16 -11.42 10.74
CA PRO A 41 -34.77 -10.96 12.06
C PRO A 41 -33.92 -12.03 12.77
N ASN A 42 -32.92 -11.61 13.54
CA ASN A 42 -32.13 -12.50 14.40
C ASN A 42 -32.91 -12.85 15.69
N ASP A 43 -32.38 -13.76 16.52
CA ASP A 43 -33.07 -14.24 17.72
C ASP A 43 -33.33 -13.14 18.75
N LEU A 44 -32.43 -12.17 18.89
CA LEU A 44 -32.59 -11.03 19.79
C LEU A 44 -33.71 -10.07 19.30
N GLU A 45 -33.83 -9.90 17.99
CA GLU A 45 -34.86 -9.09 17.36
C GLU A 45 -36.22 -9.78 17.46
N LYS A 46 -36.30 -11.10 17.21
CA LYS A 46 -37.49 -11.92 17.39
C LYS A 46 -37.99 -11.86 18.84
N ALA A 47 -37.07 -11.95 19.82
CA ALA A 47 -37.41 -11.83 21.24
C ALA A 47 -37.99 -10.45 21.63
N LYS A 48 -37.71 -9.40 20.84
CA LYS A 48 -38.28 -8.06 20.99
C LYS A 48 -39.47 -7.79 20.08
N ASN A 49 -40.02 -8.81 19.42
CA ASN A 49 -41.10 -8.73 18.45
C ASN A 49 -40.82 -7.77 17.28
N LEU A 50 -39.54 -7.61 16.90
CA LEU A 50 -39.14 -6.80 15.74
C LEU A 50 -39.28 -7.64 14.47
N THR A 51 -39.75 -6.99 13.39
CA THR A 51 -39.99 -7.61 12.09
C THR A 51 -39.08 -6.97 11.01
N LEU A 52 -39.12 -7.51 9.79
CA LEU A 52 -38.41 -6.93 8.64
C LEU A 52 -38.94 -5.53 8.23
N GLU A 53 -40.06 -5.07 8.75
CA GLU A 53 -40.55 -3.70 8.53
C GLU A 53 -39.86 -2.69 9.46
N SER A 54 -39.22 -3.17 10.52
CA SER A 54 -38.51 -2.32 11.46
C SER A 54 -37.22 -1.81 10.84
N LYS A 55 -37.03 -0.48 10.79
CA LYS A 55 -35.80 0.16 10.32
C LYS A 55 -34.55 -0.35 11.03
N VAL A 56 -34.65 -0.69 12.31
CA VAL A 56 -33.52 -1.23 13.10
C VAL A 56 -33.09 -2.59 12.54
N VAL A 57 -34.02 -3.46 12.20
CA VAL A 57 -33.75 -4.76 11.59
C VAL A 57 -33.19 -4.58 10.18
N ARG A 58 -33.84 -3.76 9.35
CA ARG A 58 -33.43 -3.54 7.96
C ARG A 58 -32.03 -2.96 7.82
N ASN A 59 -31.60 -2.14 8.78
CA ASN A 59 -30.28 -1.51 8.77
C ASN A 59 -29.28 -2.19 9.73
N ARG A 60 -29.58 -3.39 10.26
CA ARG A 60 -28.70 -4.09 11.19
C ARG A 60 -27.31 -4.33 10.61
N ILE A 61 -27.20 -4.84 9.38
CA ILE A 61 -25.94 -5.20 8.75
C ILE A 61 -25.02 -3.98 8.68
N VAL A 62 -25.50 -2.87 8.15
CA VAL A 62 -24.73 -1.65 8.02
C VAL A 62 -24.40 -1.03 9.38
N ASN A 63 -25.34 -1.08 10.33
CA ASN A 63 -25.11 -0.56 11.68
C ASN A 63 -24.03 -1.35 12.40
N ASP A 64 -24.11 -2.68 12.41
CA ASP A 64 -23.15 -3.54 13.12
C ASP A 64 -21.76 -3.41 12.52
N ALA A 65 -21.65 -3.32 11.20
CA ALA A 65 -20.38 -3.10 10.50
C ALA A 65 -19.75 -1.73 10.87
N LEU A 66 -20.55 -0.66 10.88
CA LEU A 66 -20.07 0.66 11.29
C LEU A 66 -19.65 0.67 12.77
N GLN A 67 -20.47 0.10 13.67
CA GLN A 67 -20.13 0.02 15.10
C GLN A 67 -18.87 -0.80 15.35
N PHE A 68 -18.70 -1.91 14.61
CA PHE A 68 -17.47 -2.70 14.67
C PHE A 68 -16.24 -1.89 14.21
N ALA A 69 -16.35 -1.15 13.12
CA ALA A 69 -15.29 -0.29 12.62
C ALA A 69 -14.93 0.80 13.66
N LEU A 70 -15.90 1.49 14.21
CA LEU A 70 -15.68 2.57 15.21
C LEU A 70 -15.02 2.08 16.50
N LYS A 71 -15.20 0.80 16.86
CA LYS A 71 -14.59 0.16 18.05
C LYS A 71 -13.24 -0.48 17.73
N SER A 72 -12.83 -0.54 16.47
CA SER A 72 -11.58 -1.20 16.07
C SER A 72 -10.34 -0.44 16.53
N ASN A 73 -9.25 -1.18 16.72
CA ASN A 73 -7.93 -0.62 16.98
C ASN A 73 -6.96 -1.12 15.86
N PRO A 74 -6.33 -0.21 15.14
CA PRO A 74 -6.39 1.26 15.24
C PRO A 74 -7.75 1.84 14.79
N SER A 75 -8.13 2.97 15.40
CA SER A 75 -9.41 3.64 15.12
C SER A 75 -9.44 4.22 13.68
N PRO A 76 -10.51 4.00 12.88
CA PRO A 76 -10.65 4.59 11.56
C PRO A 76 -11.09 6.06 11.59
N ILE A 77 -11.54 6.58 12.76
CA ILE A 77 -12.05 7.94 12.90
C ILE A 77 -11.12 8.79 13.77
N TYR A 78 -10.94 10.07 13.44
CA TYR A 78 -10.07 10.99 14.19
C TYR A 78 -10.68 11.41 15.52
N LYS A 79 -11.97 11.79 15.51
CA LYS A 79 -12.75 12.19 16.67
C LYS A 79 -14.10 11.48 16.64
N LYS A 80 -14.60 11.05 17.78
CA LYS A 80 -15.87 10.32 17.89
C LYS A 80 -17.06 11.11 17.29
N GLU A 81 -17.04 12.43 17.45
CA GLU A 81 -18.06 13.33 16.93
C GLU A 81 -18.17 13.29 15.39
N PHE A 82 -17.07 12.97 14.67
CA PHE A 82 -17.09 12.88 13.22
C PHE A 82 -17.94 11.73 12.70
N ALA A 83 -18.22 10.73 13.53
CA ALA A 83 -19.13 9.65 13.19
C ALA A 83 -20.57 10.13 12.93
N THR A 84 -20.98 11.29 13.48
CA THR A 84 -22.31 11.89 13.22
C THR A 84 -22.50 12.35 11.77
N ARG A 85 -21.40 12.47 11.00
CA ARG A 85 -21.44 12.78 9.56
C ARG A 85 -21.82 11.57 8.70
N ILE A 86 -21.88 10.36 9.30
CA ILE A 86 -22.18 9.11 8.60
C ILE A 86 -23.64 8.74 8.88
N SER A 87 -24.49 8.84 7.85
CA SER A 87 -25.83 8.29 7.83
C SER A 87 -25.81 6.87 7.30
N ILE A 88 -26.63 5.98 7.88
CA ILE A 88 -26.71 4.58 7.44
C ILE A 88 -28.07 4.28 6.80
N GLY A 89 -28.10 3.30 5.90
CA GLY A 89 -29.32 2.84 5.25
C GLY A 89 -29.09 1.52 4.52
N ASN A 90 -30.07 1.11 3.72
CA ASN A 90 -29.98 -0.10 2.92
C ASN A 90 -30.33 0.16 1.44
N PHE A 91 -29.92 -0.78 0.57
CA PHE A 91 -30.11 -0.63 -0.87
C PHE A 91 -31.56 -0.58 -1.30
N GLU A 92 -32.47 -1.22 -0.57
CA GLU A 92 -33.89 -1.26 -0.93
C GLU A 92 -34.62 0.04 -0.59
N ASP A 93 -34.37 0.60 0.60
CA ASP A 93 -35.09 1.77 1.09
C ASP A 93 -34.41 3.10 0.74
N ASP A 94 -33.08 3.12 0.65
CA ASP A 94 -32.31 4.34 0.70
C ASP A 94 -31.44 4.60 -0.56
N MET A 95 -31.44 3.69 -1.55
CA MET A 95 -30.61 3.84 -2.76
C MET A 95 -30.94 5.14 -3.52
N SER A 96 -32.20 5.54 -3.57
CA SER A 96 -32.63 6.77 -4.23
C SER A 96 -32.00 8.06 -3.65
N LYS A 97 -31.52 8.02 -2.41
CA LYS A 97 -30.86 9.17 -1.76
C LYS A 97 -29.56 9.56 -2.44
N ILE A 98 -28.90 8.64 -3.17
CA ILE A 98 -27.64 8.94 -3.89
C ILE A 98 -27.80 10.03 -4.95
N SER A 99 -29.03 10.38 -5.35
CA SER A 99 -29.35 11.45 -6.30
C SER A 99 -28.82 12.83 -5.87
N THR A 100 -28.49 13.01 -4.60
CA THR A 100 -27.95 14.28 -4.07
C THR A 100 -26.47 14.18 -3.70
N TYR A 101 -25.80 13.06 -4.04
CA TYR A 101 -24.41 12.82 -3.69
C TYR A 101 -23.47 13.13 -4.87
N ASP A 102 -22.30 13.65 -4.55
CA ASP A 102 -21.31 14.09 -5.54
C ASP A 102 -20.43 12.92 -6.01
N TRP A 103 -20.23 11.94 -5.14
CA TRP A 103 -19.40 10.77 -5.39
C TRP A 103 -20.03 9.50 -4.81
N VAL A 104 -20.14 8.47 -5.64
CA VAL A 104 -20.61 7.12 -5.26
C VAL A 104 -19.42 6.17 -5.33
N ILE A 105 -19.09 5.52 -4.21
CA ILE A 105 -17.99 4.56 -4.10
C ILE A 105 -18.56 3.16 -3.87
N GLU A 106 -18.35 2.25 -4.78
CA GLU A 106 -18.77 0.86 -4.66
C GLU A 106 -17.70 0.03 -3.94
N VAL A 107 -18.10 -0.68 -2.90
CA VAL A 107 -17.26 -1.51 -2.02
C VAL A 107 -17.98 -2.81 -1.64
N VAL A 108 -18.85 -3.34 -2.52
CA VAL A 108 -19.55 -4.60 -2.28
C VAL A 108 -18.64 -5.80 -2.53
N VAL A 109 -19.14 -7.01 -2.31
CA VAL A 109 -18.40 -8.27 -2.48
C VAL A 109 -17.77 -8.38 -3.87
N GLU A 110 -16.61 -9.06 -3.95
CA GLU A 110 -15.82 -9.20 -5.17
C GLU A 110 -16.45 -10.23 -6.13
N ASN A 111 -17.60 -9.82 -6.72
CA ASN A 111 -18.34 -10.61 -7.70
C ASN A 111 -18.90 -9.69 -8.79
N LEU A 112 -18.53 -9.97 -10.06
CA LEU A 112 -18.85 -9.12 -11.20
C LEU A 112 -20.37 -8.92 -11.38
N ASP A 113 -21.18 -9.98 -11.27
CA ASP A 113 -22.62 -9.90 -11.48
C ASP A 113 -23.33 -9.10 -10.39
N ILE A 114 -22.86 -9.23 -9.14
CA ILE A 114 -23.38 -8.43 -8.02
C ILE A 114 -23.03 -6.96 -8.24
N LYS A 115 -21.80 -6.65 -8.61
CA LYS A 115 -21.38 -5.26 -8.89
C LYS A 115 -22.18 -4.66 -10.05
N LYS A 116 -22.39 -5.39 -11.15
CA LYS A 116 -23.21 -4.94 -12.27
C LYS A 116 -24.64 -4.60 -11.84
N LYS A 117 -25.27 -5.43 -11.01
CA LYS A 117 -26.62 -5.15 -10.45
C LYS A 117 -26.65 -3.91 -9.57
N VAL A 118 -25.61 -3.69 -8.76
CA VAL A 118 -25.49 -2.46 -7.96
C VAL A 118 -25.35 -1.24 -8.88
N TYR A 119 -24.53 -1.31 -9.94
CA TYR A 119 -24.38 -0.21 -10.89
C TYR A 119 -25.63 0.09 -11.72
N GLU A 120 -26.52 -0.90 -11.97
CA GLU A 120 -27.85 -0.65 -12.54
C GLU A 120 -28.68 0.28 -11.64
N GLN A 121 -28.63 0.05 -10.34
CA GLN A 121 -29.32 0.91 -9.36
C GLN A 121 -28.62 2.28 -9.23
N VAL A 122 -27.30 2.30 -9.23
CA VAL A 122 -26.52 3.56 -9.21
C VAL A 122 -26.89 4.41 -10.41
N GLU A 123 -26.88 3.86 -11.62
CA GLU A 123 -27.21 4.59 -12.84
C GLU A 123 -28.63 5.14 -12.84
N LYS A 124 -29.58 4.37 -12.29
CA LYS A 124 -30.98 4.79 -12.17
C LYS A 124 -31.17 6.00 -11.26
N PHE A 125 -30.42 6.08 -10.17
CA PHE A 125 -30.69 7.06 -9.10
C PHE A 125 -29.63 8.14 -8.96
N ARG A 126 -28.42 7.96 -9.48
CA ARG A 126 -27.35 8.96 -9.33
C ARG A 126 -27.66 10.29 -10.00
N LYS A 127 -27.05 11.34 -9.52
CA LYS A 127 -27.03 12.63 -10.18
C LYS A 127 -26.20 12.55 -11.47
N PRO A 128 -26.68 13.04 -12.62
CA PRO A 128 -25.84 13.14 -13.84
C PRO A 128 -24.54 13.88 -13.56
N GLY A 129 -23.43 13.39 -14.12
CA GLY A 129 -22.09 13.96 -13.91
C GLY A 129 -21.48 13.68 -12.53
N SER A 130 -22.17 12.96 -11.61
CA SER A 130 -21.56 12.55 -10.34
C SER A 130 -20.46 11.54 -10.58
N LEU A 131 -19.42 11.58 -9.72
CA LEU A 131 -18.30 10.64 -9.76
C LEU A 131 -18.74 9.25 -9.28
N ILE A 132 -18.31 8.22 -9.96
CA ILE A 132 -18.58 6.82 -9.61
C ILE A 132 -17.25 6.07 -9.58
N THR A 133 -16.98 5.37 -8.49
CA THR A 133 -15.75 4.57 -8.41
C THR A 133 -15.99 3.19 -7.80
N SER A 134 -15.12 2.23 -8.14
CA SER A 134 -15.06 0.91 -7.52
C SER A 134 -13.80 0.74 -6.70
N ASN A 135 -13.91 0.12 -5.54
CA ASN A 135 -12.78 -0.30 -4.73
C ASN A 135 -12.41 -1.78 -4.96
N THR A 136 -12.75 -2.34 -6.13
CA THR A 136 -12.37 -3.71 -6.50
C THR A 136 -10.86 -3.89 -6.47
N SER A 137 -10.40 -5.08 -6.10
CA SER A 137 -8.96 -5.42 -6.02
C SER A 137 -8.46 -6.27 -7.19
N GLY A 138 -9.36 -6.86 -7.98
CA GLY A 138 -8.97 -7.85 -8.98
C GLY A 138 -9.91 -7.98 -10.18
N ILE A 139 -11.13 -7.47 -10.12
CA ILE A 139 -12.04 -7.46 -11.27
C ILE A 139 -11.58 -6.37 -12.24
N PRO A 140 -11.37 -6.67 -13.54
CA PRO A 140 -11.03 -5.66 -14.52
C PRO A 140 -12.06 -4.52 -14.55
N ILE A 141 -11.57 -3.30 -14.41
CA ILE A 141 -12.41 -2.12 -14.20
C ILE A 141 -13.33 -1.86 -15.39
N HIS A 142 -12.84 -2.09 -16.63
CA HIS A 142 -13.63 -1.90 -17.85
C HIS A 142 -14.90 -2.78 -17.89
N LEU A 143 -14.86 -4.01 -17.32
CA LEU A 143 -16.03 -4.91 -17.29
C LEU A 143 -17.17 -4.37 -16.43
N LEU A 144 -16.88 -3.49 -15.49
CA LEU A 144 -17.87 -2.87 -14.60
C LEU A 144 -18.70 -1.79 -15.32
N THR A 145 -18.22 -1.30 -16.47
CA THR A 145 -18.89 -0.25 -17.24
C THR A 145 -19.67 -0.78 -18.44
N GLU A 146 -19.63 -2.09 -18.71
CA GLU A 146 -20.37 -2.69 -19.81
C GLU A 146 -21.89 -2.45 -19.69
N GLY A 147 -22.49 -2.00 -20.79
CA GLY A 147 -23.92 -1.70 -20.85
C GLY A 147 -24.34 -0.42 -20.13
N ARG A 148 -23.41 0.40 -19.60
CA ARG A 148 -23.70 1.68 -18.95
C ARG A 148 -23.74 2.83 -19.95
N SER A 149 -24.41 3.93 -19.60
CA SER A 149 -24.45 5.15 -20.41
C SER A 149 -23.08 5.80 -20.56
N GLU A 150 -22.91 6.66 -21.57
CA GLU A 150 -21.66 7.38 -21.76
C GLU A 150 -21.35 8.30 -20.58
N ASP A 151 -22.36 9.02 -20.02
CA ASP A 151 -22.13 9.82 -18.81
C ASP A 151 -21.68 8.99 -17.62
N PHE A 152 -22.13 7.73 -17.49
CA PHE A 152 -21.62 6.84 -16.45
C PHE A 152 -20.15 6.48 -16.72
N LYS A 153 -19.80 6.08 -17.94
CA LYS A 153 -18.45 5.67 -18.34
C LYS A 153 -17.44 6.80 -18.20
N ASP A 154 -17.81 8.01 -18.64
CA ASP A 154 -16.98 9.22 -18.54
C ASP A 154 -16.63 9.56 -17.09
N ASN A 155 -17.54 9.31 -16.15
CA ASN A 155 -17.38 9.62 -14.73
C ASN A 155 -16.97 8.42 -13.87
N PHE A 156 -16.62 7.29 -14.47
CA PHE A 156 -16.27 6.05 -13.77
C PHE A 156 -14.76 5.83 -13.73
N CYS A 157 -14.25 5.38 -12.56
CA CYS A 157 -12.85 5.02 -12.37
C CYS A 157 -12.69 3.97 -11.27
N GLY A 158 -11.64 3.16 -11.30
CA GLY A 158 -11.21 2.40 -10.13
C GLY A 158 -10.51 3.30 -9.11
N THR A 159 -10.83 3.14 -7.82
CA THR A 159 -10.15 3.80 -6.70
C THR A 159 -9.86 2.78 -5.63
N HIS A 160 -8.70 2.13 -5.72
CA HIS A 160 -8.33 1.03 -4.85
C HIS A 160 -7.62 1.52 -3.60
N PHE A 161 -8.32 1.53 -2.47
CA PHE A 161 -7.79 1.83 -1.15
C PHE A 161 -7.16 0.60 -0.50
N PHE A 162 -6.15 0.81 0.32
CA PHE A 162 -5.49 -0.24 1.10
C PHE A 162 -5.96 -0.25 2.55
N ASN A 163 -6.05 -1.44 3.15
CA ASN A 163 -6.54 -1.64 4.52
C ASN A 163 -5.40 -1.48 5.55
N PRO A 164 -5.53 -0.61 6.57
CA PRO A 164 -6.67 0.27 6.87
C PRO A 164 -6.61 1.60 6.08
N PRO A 165 -7.71 2.05 5.45
CA PRO A 165 -7.70 3.25 4.58
C PRO A 165 -7.18 4.52 5.23
N ARG A 166 -7.36 4.70 6.54
CA ARG A 166 -6.82 5.85 7.27
C ARG A 166 -5.30 5.85 7.36
N TYR A 167 -4.67 4.68 7.43
CA TYR A 167 -3.25 4.53 7.79
C TYR A 167 -2.36 4.21 6.59
N LEU A 168 -2.80 3.35 5.68
CA LEU A 168 -2.06 3.09 4.46
C LEU A 168 -2.27 4.22 3.46
N LYS A 169 -1.16 4.74 2.95
CA LYS A 169 -1.16 5.96 2.14
C LYS A 169 -1.55 5.72 0.68
N LEU A 170 -1.43 4.49 0.17
CA LEU A 170 -1.69 4.22 -1.24
C LEU A 170 -3.16 4.39 -1.61
N LEU A 171 -3.38 5.05 -2.74
CA LEU A 171 -4.63 5.07 -3.50
C LEU A 171 -4.30 4.84 -4.96
N GLU A 172 -4.57 3.65 -5.47
CA GLU A 172 -4.44 3.35 -6.88
C GLU A 172 -5.64 3.91 -7.65
N ILE A 173 -5.37 4.61 -8.75
CA ILE A 173 -6.36 5.19 -9.65
C ILE A 173 -6.30 4.42 -10.96
N ILE A 174 -7.39 3.75 -11.33
CA ILE A 174 -7.45 2.83 -12.45
C ILE A 174 -8.53 3.30 -13.43
N PRO A 175 -8.20 4.10 -14.45
CA PRO A 175 -9.16 4.52 -15.47
C PRO A 175 -9.53 3.39 -16.42
N THR A 176 -10.72 3.46 -17.00
CA THR A 176 -11.09 2.71 -18.18
C THR A 176 -10.71 3.50 -19.45
N PRO A 177 -10.74 2.89 -20.64
CA PRO A 177 -10.55 3.63 -21.90
C PRO A 177 -11.56 4.77 -22.12
N HIS A 178 -12.71 4.74 -21.44
CA HIS A 178 -13.77 5.74 -21.55
C HIS A 178 -13.71 6.81 -20.45
N THR A 179 -12.95 6.60 -19.40
CA THR A 179 -12.86 7.55 -18.29
C THR A 179 -12.35 8.91 -18.77
N ASN A 180 -13.08 9.98 -18.48
CA ASN A 180 -12.65 11.31 -18.83
C ASN A 180 -11.31 11.66 -18.15
N PRO A 181 -10.28 12.13 -18.88
CA PRO A 181 -8.99 12.53 -18.32
C PRO A 181 -9.09 13.56 -17.18
N GLU A 182 -10.09 14.45 -17.19
CA GLU A 182 -10.34 15.39 -16.09
C GLU A 182 -10.76 14.68 -14.80
N VAL A 183 -11.45 13.53 -14.89
CA VAL A 183 -11.81 12.69 -13.74
C VAL A 183 -10.56 12.08 -13.14
N VAL A 184 -9.66 11.57 -13.98
CA VAL A 184 -8.39 11.00 -13.52
C VAL A 184 -7.55 12.05 -12.82
N SER A 185 -7.36 13.21 -13.44
CA SER A 185 -6.60 14.34 -12.86
C SER A 185 -7.21 14.79 -11.53
N PHE A 186 -8.55 14.89 -11.48
CA PHE A 186 -9.26 15.25 -10.25
C PHE A 186 -9.03 14.22 -9.14
N LEU A 187 -9.13 12.92 -9.43
CA LEU A 187 -8.95 11.86 -8.43
C LEU A 187 -7.52 11.81 -7.89
N MET A 188 -6.52 12.02 -8.77
CA MET A 188 -5.11 12.13 -8.37
C MET A 188 -4.93 13.30 -7.39
N GLU A 189 -5.35 14.51 -7.78
CA GLU A 189 -5.23 15.73 -6.97
C GLU A 189 -6.03 15.63 -5.66
N TYR A 190 -7.28 15.17 -5.71
CA TYR A 190 -8.14 15.04 -4.53
C TYR A 190 -7.60 14.01 -3.53
N GLY A 191 -7.09 12.90 -4.04
CA GLY A 191 -6.45 11.87 -3.23
C GLY A 191 -5.27 12.41 -2.42
N GLU A 192 -4.43 13.22 -3.04
CA GLU A 192 -3.25 13.82 -2.39
C GLU A 192 -3.64 14.95 -1.42
N GLN A 193 -4.41 15.92 -1.89
CA GLN A 193 -4.67 17.16 -1.14
C GLN A 193 -5.67 16.97 0.01
N PHE A 194 -6.72 16.15 -0.20
CA PHE A 194 -7.80 16.02 0.78
C PHE A 194 -7.78 14.69 1.53
N LEU A 195 -7.47 13.59 0.84
CA LEU A 195 -7.44 12.27 1.48
C LEU A 195 -6.07 11.94 2.11
N GLY A 196 -5.03 12.75 1.86
CA GLY A 196 -3.67 12.53 2.37
C GLY A 196 -3.05 11.24 1.84
N LYS A 197 -3.37 10.90 0.59
CA LYS A 197 -2.88 9.70 -0.09
C LYS A 197 -1.67 9.98 -0.97
N THR A 198 -0.91 8.93 -1.24
CA THR A 198 -0.04 8.86 -2.40
C THR A 198 -0.85 8.22 -3.51
N THR A 199 -1.20 9.00 -4.52
CA THR A 199 -1.98 8.51 -5.66
C THR A 199 -1.06 7.92 -6.70
N VAL A 200 -1.43 6.76 -7.23
CA VAL A 200 -0.68 6.06 -8.28
C VAL A 200 -1.62 5.71 -9.42
N LEU A 201 -1.33 6.25 -10.60
CA LEU A 201 -2.08 5.93 -11.81
C LEU A 201 -1.67 4.53 -12.31
N CYS A 202 -2.61 3.61 -12.35
CA CYS A 202 -2.43 2.22 -12.73
C CYS A 202 -3.12 1.91 -14.05
N LYS A 203 -2.61 0.91 -14.77
CA LYS A 203 -3.34 0.28 -15.87
C LYS A 203 -4.38 -0.71 -15.32
N ASP A 204 -5.44 -0.95 -16.09
CA ASP A 204 -6.47 -1.94 -15.77
C ASP A 204 -5.95 -3.36 -16.06
N THR A 205 -5.05 -3.81 -15.21
CA THR A 205 -4.39 -5.13 -15.26
C THR A 205 -4.65 -5.91 -13.98
N PRO A 206 -4.60 -7.26 -13.99
CA PRO A 206 -4.89 -8.06 -12.81
C PRO A 206 -4.06 -7.65 -11.58
N ALA A 207 -4.74 -7.33 -10.48
CA ALA A 207 -4.18 -6.88 -9.20
C ALA A 207 -3.39 -5.55 -9.27
N PHE A 208 -3.54 -4.79 -10.35
CA PHE A 208 -2.95 -3.45 -10.58
C PHE A 208 -1.42 -3.42 -10.39
N ILE A 209 -0.88 -2.52 -9.55
CA ILE A 209 0.57 -2.43 -9.30
C ILE A 209 0.95 -3.05 -7.95
N ALA A 210 0.40 -2.53 -6.86
CA ALA A 210 0.89 -2.88 -5.53
C ALA A 210 0.62 -4.35 -5.18
N ASN A 211 -0.59 -4.84 -5.40
CA ASN A 211 -0.90 -6.25 -5.15
C ASN A 211 -0.18 -7.17 -6.14
N ARG A 212 -0.01 -6.77 -7.42
CA ARG A 212 0.73 -7.56 -8.41
C ARG A 212 2.16 -7.81 -7.96
N VAL A 213 2.90 -6.75 -7.63
CA VAL A 213 4.31 -6.85 -7.23
C VAL A 213 4.46 -7.34 -5.79
N GLY A 214 3.62 -6.86 -4.87
CA GLY A 214 3.69 -7.23 -3.46
C GLY A 214 3.38 -8.70 -3.21
N VAL A 215 2.31 -9.22 -3.84
CA VAL A 215 1.96 -10.65 -3.71
C VAL A 215 2.97 -11.52 -4.43
N TYR A 216 3.49 -11.11 -5.61
CA TYR A 216 4.63 -11.79 -6.21
C TYR A 216 5.79 -11.91 -5.23
N GLY A 217 6.20 -10.80 -4.60
CA GLY A 217 7.31 -10.78 -3.65
C GLY A 217 7.10 -11.72 -2.46
N ILE A 218 5.88 -11.78 -1.91
CA ILE A 218 5.54 -12.72 -0.84
C ILE A 218 5.58 -14.16 -1.33
N MET A 219 4.94 -14.48 -2.45
CA MET A 219 4.87 -15.85 -2.96
C MET A 219 6.25 -16.38 -3.36
N ALA A 220 7.06 -15.59 -4.06
CA ALA A 220 8.44 -15.94 -4.39
C ALA A 220 9.28 -16.19 -3.12
N LEU A 221 9.09 -15.36 -2.09
CA LEU A 221 9.75 -15.52 -0.81
C LEU A 221 9.35 -16.83 -0.13
N LEU A 222 8.06 -17.21 -0.14
CA LEU A 222 7.61 -18.47 0.46
C LEU A 222 8.29 -19.69 -0.19
N HIS A 223 8.50 -19.69 -1.51
CA HIS A 223 9.25 -20.75 -2.20
C HIS A 223 10.75 -20.73 -1.84
N ILE A 224 11.36 -19.54 -1.68
CA ILE A 224 12.75 -19.43 -1.22
C ILE A 224 12.88 -19.99 0.20
N VAL A 225 11.92 -19.72 1.08
CA VAL A 225 11.87 -20.22 2.47
C VAL A 225 11.87 -21.75 2.50
N GLU A 226 11.04 -22.41 1.69
CA GLU A 226 11.04 -23.88 1.56
C GLU A 226 12.39 -24.40 1.07
N LYS A 227 12.92 -23.82 -0.02
CA LYS A 227 14.18 -24.23 -0.64
C LYS A 227 15.37 -24.11 0.32
N MET A 228 15.44 -23.02 1.09
CA MET A 228 16.53 -22.74 2.03
C MET A 228 16.31 -23.38 3.41
N GLY A 229 15.13 -23.93 3.70
CA GLY A 229 14.77 -24.45 5.01
C GLY A 229 14.84 -23.40 6.11
N LEU A 230 14.32 -22.19 5.84
CA LEU A 230 14.25 -21.09 6.81
C LEU A 230 13.05 -21.26 7.74
N THR A 231 13.18 -20.82 9.00
CA THR A 231 12.07 -20.71 9.94
C THR A 231 11.34 -19.38 9.78
N ILE A 232 10.13 -19.29 10.31
CA ILE A 232 9.32 -18.06 10.32
C ILE A 232 10.07 -16.92 11.01
N GLU A 233 10.69 -17.19 12.16
CA GLU A 233 11.45 -16.19 12.92
C GLU A 233 12.71 -15.72 12.16
N GLU A 234 13.37 -16.61 11.44
CA GLU A 234 14.49 -16.24 10.57
C GLU A 234 14.05 -15.26 9.50
N VAL A 235 12.95 -15.56 8.81
CA VAL A 235 12.42 -14.73 7.74
C VAL A 235 11.92 -13.38 8.24
N ASP A 236 11.13 -13.36 9.32
CA ASP A 236 10.63 -12.09 9.87
C ASP A 236 11.79 -11.23 10.43
N LYS A 237 12.88 -11.85 10.89
CA LYS A 237 14.09 -11.12 11.24
C LYS A 237 14.78 -10.49 10.02
N LEU A 238 14.76 -11.17 8.86
CA LEU A 238 15.40 -10.72 7.62
C LEU A 238 14.56 -9.70 6.84
N THR A 239 13.24 -9.72 6.96
CA THR A 239 12.34 -8.95 6.08
C THR A 239 11.64 -7.75 6.74
N GLY A 240 11.98 -7.43 7.99
CA GLY A 240 11.42 -6.32 8.73
C GLY A 240 12.25 -5.02 8.64
N PRO A 241 12.43 -4.30 9.76
CA PRO A 241 13.09 -2.99 9.81
C PRO A 241 14.52 -2.96 9.27
N VAL A 242 15.21 -4.09 9.24
CA VAL A 242 16.55 -4.18 8.64
C VAL A 242 16.55 -3.82 7.15
N LEU A 243 15.45 -4.09 6.47
CA LEU A 243 15.19 -3.68 5.09
C LEU A 243 14.37 -2.39 4.97
N GLY A 244 14.12 -1.63 6.04
CA GLY A 244 13.21 -0.50 5.97
C GLY A 244 11.77 -0.91 5.64
N ARG A 245 11.32 -2.03 6.21
CA ARG A 245 9.96 -2.53 6.07
C ARG A 245 9.27 -2.56 7.45
N PRO A 246 7.93 -2.68 7.52
CA PRO A 246 7.20 -2.70 8.79
C PRO A 246 7.74 -3.74 9.78
N LYS A 247 7.60 -3.45 11.08
CA LYS A 247 8.03 -4.36 12.15
C LYS A 247 7.36 -5.74 12.11
N SER A 248 6.18 -5.81 11.51
CA SER A 248 5.47 -7.07 11.28
C SER A 248 6.15 -7.98 10.25
N ALA A 249 7.10 -7.46 9.49
CA ALA A 249 7.86 -8.22 8.49
C ALA A 249 6.94 -8.98 7.49
N THR A 250 7.25 -10.24 7.14
CA THR A 250 6.48 -10.98 6.13
C THR A 250 5.39 -11.85 6.75
N PHE A 251 5.74 -12.80 7.59
CA PHE A 251 4.78 -13.78 8.12
C PHE A 251 3.80 -13.15 9.11
N ARG A 252 4.28 -12.28 9.97
CA ARG A 252 3.39 -11.55 10.89
C ARG A 252 2.44 -10.60 10.14
N THR A 253 2.88 -10.00 9.02
CA THR A 253 1.99 -9.20 8.16
C THR A 253 0.91 -10.08 7.53
N GLY A 254 1.26 -11.29 7.08
CA GLY A 254 0.30 -12.27 6.57
C GLY A 254 -0.81 -12.57 7.59
N ASP A 255 -0.46 -12.76 8.86
CA ASP A 255 -1.44 -12.99 9.94
C ASP A 255 -2.33 -11.77 10.22
N VAL A 256 -1.77 -10.56 10.16
CA VAL A 256 -2.53 -9.30 10.38
C VAL A 256 -3.52 -9.03 9.25
N VAL A 257 -3.09 -9.20 7.99
CA VAL A 257 -3.92 -8.99 6.79
C VAL A 257 -4.97 -10.09 6.64
N GLY A 258 -4.59 -11.30 7.00
CA GLY A 258 -5.36 -12.52 6.83
C GLY A 258 -4.91 -13.32 5.60
N LEU A 259 -4.59 -14.58 5.84
CA LEU A 259 -4.03 -15.48 4.82
C LEU A 259 -4.99 -15.76 3.67
N ASP A 260 -6.31 -15.74 3.93
CA ASP A 260 -7.31 -15.85 2.87
C ASP A 260 -7.22 -14.69 1.85
N THR A 261 -6.89 -13.48 2.29
CA THR A 261 -6.67 -12.35 1.38
C THR A 261 -5.47 -12.61 0.47
N LEU A 262 -4.34 -13.04 1.06
CA LEU A 262 -3.15 -13.40 0.29
C LEU A 262 -3.44 -14.54 -0.70
N ILE A 263 -4.10 -15.59 -0.23
CA ILE A 263 -4.47 -16.78 -1.03
C ILE A 263 -5.38 -16.39 -2.19
N ASN A 264 -6.40 -15.56 -1.94
CA ASN A 264 -7.34 -15.12 -2.97
C ASN A 264 -6.63 -14.31 -4.06
N VAL A 265 -5.74 -13.38 -3.69
CA VAL A 265 -4.99 -12.59 -4.68
C VAL A 265 -4.00 -13.48 -5.45
N ALA A 266 -3.28 -14.38 -4.77
CA ALA A 266 -2.35 -15.31 -5.44
C ALA A 266 -3.07 -16.21 -6.45
N ASN A 267 -4.21 -16.80 -6.06
CA ASN A 267 -5.04 -17.61 -6.96
C ASN A 267 -5.59 -16.80 -8.13
N GLY A 268 -6.03 -15.56 -7.87
CA GLY A 268 -6.48 -14.63 -8.91
C GLY A 268 -5.37 -14.31 -9.91
N LEU A 269 -4.16 -14.03 -9.44
CA LEU A 269 -2.99 -13.78 -10.30
C LEU A 269 -2.62 -15.03 -11.13
N LYS A 270 -2.60 -16.21 -10.50
CA LYS A 270 -2.35 -17.46 -11.20
C LYS A 270 -3.33 -17.72 -12.33
N ALA A 271 -4.62 -17.43 -12.10
CA ALA A 271 -5.68 -17.65 -13.09
C ALA A 271 -5.67 -16.59 -14.21
N ASN A 272 -5.50 -15.30 -13.84
CA ASN A 272 -5.68 -14.18 -14.75
C ASN A 272 -4.38 -13.70 -15.45
N CYS A 273 -3.21 -14.23 -15.06
CA CYS A 273 -1.92 -13.93 -15.67
C CYS A 273 -1.23 -15.19 -16.21
N PRO A 274 -1.84 -15.95 -17.13
CA PRO A 274 -1.29 -17.24 -17.59
C PRO A 274 0.05 -17.09 -18.34
N ASN A 275 0.32 -15.93 -18.91
CA ASN A 275 1.55 -15.64 -19.68
C ASN A 275 2.62 -14.94 -18.81
N ASP A 276 2.39 -14.76 -17.52
CA ASP A 276 3.38 -14.22 -16.60
C ASP A 276 4.51 -15.24 -16.41
N GLU A 277 5.77 -14.83 -16.60
CA GLU A 277 6.93 -15.70 -16.44
C GLU A 277 7.05 -16.29 -15.04
N ALA A 278 6.46 -15.62 -14.05
CA ALA A 278 6.42 -16.05 -12.66
C ALA A 278 5.10 -16.76 -12.28
N ASN A 279 4.22 -17.08 -13.24
CA ASN A 279 2.91 -17.67 -12.96
C ASN A 279 2.99 -18.91 -12.03
N ALA A 280 4.01 -19.74 -12.20
CA ALA A 280 4.22 -20.93 -11.38
C ALA A 280 4.42 -20.59 -9.89
N LEU A 281 5.03 -19.44 -9.57
CA LEU A 281 5.28 -19.00 -8.20
C LEU A 281 4.01 -18.59 -7.45
N PHE A 282 2.91 -18.28 -8.15
CA PHE A 282 1.62 -18.02 -7.50
C PHE A 282 0.92 -19.30 -7.01
N ALA A 283 1.47 -20.48 -7.29
CA ALA A 283 0.97 -21.72 -6.71
C ALA A 283 1.22 -21.74 -5.20
N LEU A 284 0.18 -22.05 -4.42
CA LEU A 284 0.29 -22.08 -2.96
C LEU A 284 1.21 -23.23 -2.51
N PRO A 285 2.21 -22.96 -1.64
CA PRO A 285 2.95 -23.99 -0.94
C PRO A 285 2.01 -24.92 -0.16
N GLU A 286 2.41 -26.18 0.02
CA GLU A 286 1.55 -27.19 0.64
C GLU A 286 1.16 -26.85 2.08
N TYR A 287 2.09 -26.29 2.86
CA TYR A 287 1.78 -25.85 4.22
C TYR A 287 0.71 -24.75 4.26
N LEU A 288 0.71 -23.83 3.27
CA LEU A 288 -0.27 -22.74 3.21
C LEU A 288 -1.68 -23.27 2.84
N LYS A 289 -1.77 -24.29 1.96
CA LYS A 289 -3.03 -24.98 1.67
C LYS A 289 -3.60 -25.63 2.92
N LYS A 290 -2.78 -26.38 3.67
CA LYS A 290 -3.18 -27.01 4.93
C LYS A 290 -3.60 -26.02 6.00
N MET A 291 -2.91 -24.86 6.10
CA MET A 291 -3.33 -23.78 6.99
C MET A 291 -4.72 -23.25 6.62
N ALA A 292 -5.00 -23.06 5.31
CA ALA A 292 -6.31 -22.63 4.85
C ALA A 292 -7.42 -23.67 5.15
N GLU A 293 -7.17 -24.95 4.89
CA GLU A 293 -8.07 -26.05 5.19
C GLU A 293 -8.40 -26.13 6.70
N ASN A 294 -7.40 -25.93 7.55
CA ASN A 294 -7.55 -25.87 9.01
C ASN A 294 -8.16 -24.56 9.52
N LYS A 295 -8.45 -23.59 8.64
CA LYS A 295 -8.93 -22.24 9.00
C LYS A 295 -7.95 -21.47 9.90
N TRP A 296 -6.66 -21.69 9.72
CA TRP A 296 -5.59 -20.92 10.39
C TRP A 296 -5.27 -19.69 9.54
N LEU A 297 -6.12 -18.67 9.65
CA LEU A 297 -6.15 -17.53 8.73
C LEU A 297 -5.52 -16.27 9.34
N GLY A 298 -4.79 -16.40 10.45
CA GLY A 298 -4.14 -15.29 11.14
C GLY A 298 -4.95 -14.73 12.31
N ASP A 299 -4.78 -13.45 12.60
CA ASP A 299 -5.35 -12.79 13.79
C ASP A 299 -6.87 -12.94 13.88
N LYS A 300 -7.59 -12.90 12.78
CA LYS A 300 -9.05 -13.02 12.76
C LYS A 300 -9.57 -14.39 13.21
N THR A 301 -8.73 -15.42 13.13
CA THR A 301 -9.02 -16.77 13.65
C THR A 301 -8.19 -17.12 14.88
N ALA A 302 -7.47 -16.13 15.45
CA ALA A 302 -6.54 -16.27 16.58
C ALA A 302 -5.40 -17.27 16.34
N GLN A 303 -5.20 -17.72 15.12
CA GLN A 303 -4.20 -18.71 14.73
C GLN A 303 -3.81 -18.54 13.26
N GLY A 304 -2.51 -18.50 12.99
CA GLY A 304 -1.91 -18.36 11.67
C GLY A 304 -0.49 -18.86 11.69
N PHE A 305 0.47 -18.13 11.15
CA PHE A 305 1.89 -18.40 11.32
C PHE A 305 2.32 -18.26 12.78
N TYR A 306 1.65 -17.39 13.50
CA TYR A 306 1.79 -17.20 14.94
C TYR A 306 0.49 -17.57 15.65
N LYS A 307 0.63 -18.09 16.88
CA LYS A 307 -0.50 -18.40 17.75
C LYS A 307 -0.25 -17.84 19.14
N LYS A 308 -1.18 -17.01 19.60
CA LYS A 308 -1.16 -16.48 20.95
C LYS A 308 -1.85 -17.45 21.91
N THR A 309 -1.15 -17.86 22.96
CA THR A 309 -1.65 -18.79 23.99
C THR A 309 -1.29 -18.29 25.40
N LYS A 310 -1.70 -19.02 26.40
CA LYS A 310 -1.27 -18.83 27.79
C LYS A 310 -0.40 -20.01 28.21
N ASN A 311 0.75 -19.71 28.81
CA ASN A 311 1.61 -20.76 29.40
C ASN A 311 1.00 -21.30 30.70
N LYS A 312 1.67 -22.28 31.32
CA LYS A 312 1.23 -22.92 32.58
C LYS A 312 1.07 -21.93 33.74
N GLU A 313 1.74 -20.78 33.68
CA GLU A 313 1.66 -19.71 34.68
C GLU A 313 0.59 -18.66 34.35
N GLY A 314 -0.21 -18.85 33.30
CA GLY A 314 -1.24 -17.91 32.85
C GLY A 314 -0.71 -16.68 32.09
N LYS A 315 0.61 -16.59 31.86
CA LYS A 315 1.22 -15.51 31.07
C LYS A 315 1.03 -15.75 29.57
N THR A 316 0.86 -14.68 28.82
CA THR A 316 0.76 -14.75 27.36
C THR A 316 2.07 -15.26 26.75
N GLU A 317 1.97 -16.28 25.92
CA GLU A 317 3.05 -16.85 25.13
C GLU A 317 2.69 -16.80 23.65
N ILE A 318 3.69 -16.54 22.79
CA ILE A 318 3.54 -16.56 21.34
C ILE A 318 4.26 -17.79 20.83
N LEU A 319 3.49 -18.68 20.22
CA LEU A 319 4.02 -19.85 19.53
C LEU A 319 4.14 -19.55 18.04
N VAL A 320 5.08 -20.22 17.39
CA VAL A 320 5.39 -20.10 15.96
C VAL A 320 5.19 -21.43 15.28
N LEU A 321 4.60 -21.42 14.09
CA LEU A 321 4.34 -22.61 13.30
C LEU A 321 5.66 -23.14 12.69
N ASP A 322 5.92 -24.41 12.87
CA ASP A 322 6.94 -25.11 12.11
C ASP A 322 6.35 -25.49 10.74
N LEU A 323 6.89 -24.93 9.66
CA LEU A 323 6.33 -25.09 8.30
C LEU A 323 6.42 -26.52 7.76
N LYS A 324 7.29 -27.37 8.33
CA LYS A 324 7.45 -28.78 7.92
C LYS A 324 6.49 -29.71 8.65
N THR A 325 6.38 -29.54 9.98
CA THR A 325 5.58 -30.45 10.83
C THR A 325 4.17 -29.94 11.08
N LEU A 326 3.91 -28.63 10.84
CA LEU A 326 2.67 -27.92 11.17
C LEU A 326 2.35 -27.94 12.67
N GLU A 327 3.37 -28.09 13.50
CA GLU A 327 3.26 -28.00 14.95
C GLU A 327 3.66 -26.60 15.43
N TYR A 328 3.00 -26.12 16.48
CA TYR A 328 3.37 -24.86 17.12
C TYR A 328 4.43 -25.07 18.18
N LYS A 329 5.51 -24.27 18.12
CA LYS A 329 6.65 -24.33 19.03
C LYS A 329 6.90 -22.95 19.64
N PRO A 330 7.52 -22.87 20.84
CA PRO A 330 7.96 -21.59 21.40
C PRO A 330 8.90 -20.86 20.45
N SER A 331 8.70 -19.53 20.32
CA SER A 331 9.52 -18.68 19.46
C SER A 331 10.99 -18.69 19.88
N GLN A 332 11.88 -18.78 18.92
CA GLN A 332 13.33 -18.80 19.13
C GLN A 332 13.99 -17.48 18.71
N LYS A 333 15.04 -17.09 19.46
CA LYS A 333 15.85 -15.93 19.09
C LYS A 333 16.82 -16.32 17.98
N VAL A 334 16.74 -15.61 16.88
CA VAL A 334 17.59 -15.81 15.70
C VAL A 334 18.69 -14.75 15.61
N LYS A 335 19.90 -15.16 15.20
CA LYS A 335 21.04 -14.28 14.96
C LYS A 335 21.68 -14.64 13.62
N PHE A 336 22.06 -13.61 12.86
CA PHE A 336 22.83 -13.74 11.63
C PHE A 336 24.05 -12.80 11.71
N ALA A 337 25.22 -13.29 11.33
CA ALA A 337 26.46 -12.49 11.33
C ALA A 337 26.31 -11.25 10.45
N THR A 338 25.70 -11.40 9.27
CA THR A 338 25.43 -10.27 8.36
C THR A 338 24.56 -9.20 9.01
N LEU A 339 23.54 -9.55 9.80
CA LEU A 339 22.69 -8.57 10.49
C LEU A 339 23.44 -7.84 11.60
N GLU A 340 24.37 -8.50 12.29
CA GLU A 340 25.18 -7.86 13.33
C GLU A 340 26.07 -6.75 12.73
N LEU A 341 26.63 -6.99 11.53
CA LEU A 341 27.42 -5.98 10.80
C LEU A 341 26.62 -4.74 10.39
N THR A 342 25.31 -4.88 10.23
CA THR A 342 24.45 -3.76 9.81
C THR A 342 23.90 -2.90 10.96
N LYS A 343 24.06 -3.33 12.21
CA LYS A 343 23.53 -2.59 13.38
C LYS A 343 24.01 -1.14 13.49
N PRO A 344 25.28 -0.81 13.22
CA PRO A 344 25.75 0.57 13.27
C PRO A 344 25.38 1.40 12.05
N ILE A 345 24.75 0.82 11.02
CA ILE A 345 24.48 1.50 9.74
C ILE A 345 23.04 2.01 9.75
N ASP A 346 22.85 3.30 10.00
CA ASP A 346 21.51 3.92 9.99
C ASP A 346 21.00 4.16 8.56
N ASN A 347 21.87 4.50 7.61
CA ASN A 347 21.48 4.71 6.21
C ASN A 347 21.07 3.39 5.56
N LEU A 348 19.80 3.30 5.13
CA LEU A 348 19.23 2.08 4.55
C LEU A 348 19.92 1.68 3.23
N LYS A 349 20.26 2.65 2.37
CA LYS A 349 20.93 2.37 1.08
C LYS A 349 22.31 1.72 1.30
N GLU A 350 23.08 2.22 2.27
CA GLU A 350 24.37 1.61 2.65
C GLU A 350 24.19 0.25 3.34
N ARG A 351 23.16 0.13 4.17
CA ARG A 351 22.84 -1.13 4.86
C ARG A 351 22.55 -2.25 3.87
N VAL A 352 21.76 -1.98 2.84
CA VAL A 352 21.39 -2.98 1.81
C VAL A 352 22.62 -3.52 1.07
N LYS A 353 23.64 -2.70 0.80
CA LYS A 353 24.90 -3.17 0.21
C LYS A 353 25.62 -4.20 1.10
N VAL A 354 25.64 -3.96 2.41
CA VAL A 354 26.23 -4.91 3.38
C VAL A 354 25.40 -6.19 3.45
N LEU A 355 24.06 -6.09 3.48
CA LEU A 355 23.15 -7.24 3.52
C LEU A 355 23.38 -8.18 2.32
N ILE A 356 23.47 -7.64 1.10
CA ILE A 356 23.63 -8.45 -0.11
C ILE A 356 25.03 -9.06 -0.24
N SER A 357 26.04 -8.43 0.37
CA SER A 357 27.43 -8.93 0.39
C SER A 357 27.68 -9.99 1.45
N GLY A 358 26.72 -10.25 2.32
CA GLY A 358 26.81 -11.26 3.39
C GLY A 358 27.17 -12.65 2.87
N LYS A 359 28.03 -13.36 3.63
CA LYS A 359 28.51 -14.71 3.26
C LYS A 359 27.75 -15.82 3.99
N ASP A 360 26.86 -15.47 4.90
CA ASP A 360 26.01 -16.39 5.63
C ASP A 360 24.67 -16.61 4.92
N LYS A 361 23.81 -17.42 5.52
CA LYS A 361 22.46 -17.73 5.03
C LYS A 361 21.60 -16.47 4.79
N ALA A 362 21.82 -15.41 5.58
CA ALA A 362 21.14 -14.12 5.38
C ALA A 362 21.56 -13.46 4.06
N GLY A 363 22.84 -13.39 3.77
CA GLY A 363 23.33 -12.85 2.49
C GLY A 363 22.83 -13.63 1.28
N GLU A 364 22.77 -14.97 1.37
CA GLU A 364 22.20 -15.85 0.34
C GLU A 364 20.70 -15.54 0.13
N PHE A 365 19.95 -15.42 1.21
CA PHE A 365 18.53 -15.04 1.18
C PHE A 365 18.31 -13.70 0.48
N TYR A 366 19.10 -12.66 0.82
CA TYR A 366 18.95 -11.34 0.20
C TYR A 366 19.29 -11.37 -1.29
N ARG A 367 20.33 -12.07 -1.70
CA ARG A 367 20.68 -12.23 -3.13
C ARG A 367 19.55 -12.89 -3.91
N ALA A 368 19.00 -13.98 -3.39
CA ALA A 368 17.91 -14.69 -4.05
C ALA A 368 16.62 -13.84 -4.15
N THR A 369 16.23 -13.17 -3.06
CA THR A 369 15.00 -12.36 -3.04
C THR A 369 15.10 -11.12 -3.92
N PHE A 370 16.24 -10.41 -3.92
CA PHE A 370 16.40 -9.23 -4.77
C PHE A 370 16.56 -9.60 -6.24
N ALA A 371 17.28 -10.67 -6.59
CA ALA A 371 17.41 -11.12 -7.97
C ALA A 371 16.03 -11.41 -8.60
N GLY A 372 15.17 -12.16 -7.90
CA GLY A 372 13.81 -12.42 -8.37
C GLY A 372 12.95 -11.16 -8.46
N LEU A 373 13.01 -10.29 -7.44
CA LEU A 373 12.23 -9.05 -7.43
C LEU A 373 12.61 -8.12 -8.60
N PHE A 374 13.89 -7.93 -8.87
CA PHE A 374 14.36 -7.05 -9.94
C PHE A 374 14.01 -7.60 -11.33
N GLN A 375 14.14 -8.91 -11.53
CA GLN A 375 13.64 -9.55 -12.76
C GLN A 375 12.16 -9.24 -12.95
N TYR A 376 11.35 -9.49 -11.92
CA TYR A 376 9.91 -9.35 -12.01
C TYR A 376 9.49 -7.92 -12.33
N VAL A 377 9.97 -6.93 -11.55
CA VAL A 377 9.56 -5.53 -11.78
C VAL A 377 10.03 -4.98 -13.12
N SER A 378 11.21 -5.39 -13.62
CA SER A 378 11.68 -4.95 -14.93
C SER A 378 10.80 -5.46 -16.07
N ASN A 379 10.27 -6.70 -15.97
CA ASN A 379 9.34 -7.27 -16.93
C ASN A 379 7.93 -6.67 -16.84
N ARG A 380 7.60 -5.99 -15.74
CA ARG A 380 6.27 -5.33 -15.56
C ARG A 380 6.18 -3.97 -16.25
N ILE A 381 7.27 -3.44 -16.76
CA ILE A 381 7.27 -2.24 -17.62
C ILE A 381 7.28 -2.70 -19.09
N PRO A 382 6.31 -2.30 -19.91
CA PRO A 382 5.18 -1.37 -19.67
C PRO A 382 3.85 -2.06 -19.30
N GLU A 383 3.84 -3.31 -18.87
CA GLU A 383 2.60 -4.10 -18.65
C GLU A 383 1.67 -3.43 -17.63
N ILE A 384 2.14 -3.21 -16.39
CA ILE A 384 1.31 -2.69 -15.30
C ILE A 384 1.46 -1.17 -15.09
N ALA A 385 2.59 -0.61 -15.52
CA ALA A 385 2.90 0.81 -15.46
C ALA A 385 3.87 1.18 -16.60
N ASP A 386 3.78 2.40 -17.11
CA ASP A 386 4.74 2.91 -18.09
C ASP A 386 5.99 3.46 -17.42
N GLU A 387 5.86 4.01 -16.20
CA GLU A 387 6.93 4.65 -15.47
C GLU A 387 7.31 3.85 -14.22
N LEU A 388 8.59 3.61 -14.05
CA LEU A 388 9.14 2.79 -12.99
C LEU A 388 8.88 3.34 -11.56
N TYR A 389 8.82 4.67 -11.38
CA TYR A 389 8.58 5.28 -10.08
C TYR A 389 7.19 4.94 -9.51
N LYS A 390 6.20 4.67 -10.37
CA LYS A 390 4.86 4.26 -9.94
C LYS A 390 4.88 2.92 -9.20
N ILE A 391 5.75 2.00 -9.62
CA ILE A 391 5.95 0.72 -8.91
C ILE A 391 6.56 0.97 -7.54
N ASP A 392 7.58 1.84 -7.46
CA ASP A 392 8.21 2.20 -6.19
C ASP A 392 7.23 2.89 -5.23
N ASP A 393 6.47 3.88 -5.72
CA ASP A 393 5.47 4.60 -4.92
C ASP A 393 4.37 3.66 -4.43
N ALA A 394 3.90 2.73 -5.27
CA ALA A 394 2.89 1.75 -4.91
C ALA A 394 3.37 0.83 -3.76
N LEU A 395 4.62 0.35 -3.82
CA LEU A 395 5.16 -0.51 -2.75
C LEU A 395 5.45 0.29 -1.47
N ARG A 396 6.00 1.51 -1.59
CA ARG A 396 6.23 2.37 -0.43
C ARG A 396 4.93 2.73 0.28
N ALA A 397 3.93 3.19 -0.47
CA ALA A 397 2.67 3.66 0.10
C ALA A 397 1.70 2.54 0.49
N GLY A 398 1.71 1.40 -0.23
CA GLY A 398 0.80 0.28 -0.03
C GLY A 398 1.31 -0.78 0.94
N PHE A 399 2.63 -1.02 0.97
CA PHE A 399 3.27 -2.02 1.82
C PHE A 399 4.13 -1.43 2.93
N GLY A 400 4.22 -0.09 3.02
CA GLY A 400 5.00 0.61 4.03
C GLY A 400 6.51 0.38 3.93
N TRP A 401 7.03 0.24 2.71
CA TRP A 401 8.47 0.13 2.48
C TRP A 401 9.13 1.52 2.47
N ASP A 402 10.34 1.62 3.00
CA ASP A 402 11.11 2.87 2.93
C ASP A 402 11.73 3.10 1.54
N LEU A 403 12.05 2.02 0.82
CA LEU A 403 12.55 2.04 -0.56
C LEU A 403 11.66 1.15 -1.43
N GLY A 404 11.36 1.61 -2.64
CA GLY A 404 10.74 0.78 -3.67
C GLY A 404 11.74 -0.14 -4.37
N PRO A 405 11.28 -1.08 -5.22
CA PRO A 405 12.14 -2.04 -5.92
C PRO A 405 13.29 -1.40 -6.72
N TYR A 406 13.02 -0.37 -7.50
CA TYR A 406 14.06 0.31 -8.30
C TYR A 406 14.99 1.16 -7.42
N GLU A 407 14.50 1.71 -6.32
CA GLU A 407 15.34 2.40 -5.33
C GLU A 407 16.28 1.43 -4.62
N TYR A 408 15.86 0.19 -4.30
CA TYR A 408 16.76 -0.86 -3.83
C TYR A 408 17.79 -1.24 -4.88
N TRP A 409 17.36 -1.33 -6.15
CA TRP A 409 18.26 -1.66 -7.25
C TRP A 409 19.36 -0.62 -7.42
N ASP A 410 18.99 0.67 -7.40
CA ASP A 410 19.94 1.78 -7.41
C ASP A 410 20.89 1.75 -6.20
N ALA A 411 20.36 1.44 -5.00
CA ALA A 411 21.18 1.34 -3.79
C ALA A 411 22.25 0.25 -3.87
N ILE A 412 21.94 -0.88 -4.48
CA ILE A 412 22.87 -1.99 -4.72
C ILE A 412 23.84 -1.66 -5.86
N GLY A 413 23.38 -0.89 -6.84
CA GLY A 413 24.03 -0.59 -8.11
C GLY A 413 23.47 -1.47 -9.23
N VAL A 414 22.94 -0.83 -10.28
CA VAL A 414 22.20 -1.52 -11.35
C VAL A 414 23.05 -2.59 -12.04
N GLU A 415 24.28 -2.27 -12.44
CA GLU A 415 25.18 -3.22 -13.12
C GLU A 415 25.57 -4.39 -12.19
N ALA A 416 25.87 -4.11 -10.92
CA ALA A 416 26.24 -5.15 -9.95
C ALA A 416 25.08 -6.11 -9.70
N ALA A 417 23.86 -5.59 -9.61
CA ALA A 417 22.66 -6.39 -9.43
C ALA A 417 22.33 -7.23 -10.67
N VAL A 418 22.56 -6.73 -11.89
CA VAL A 418 22.39 -7.52 -13.13
C VAL A 418 23.37 -8.71 -13.14
N LYS A 419 24.64 -8.51 -12.80
CA LYS A 419 25.62 -9.61 -12.67
C LYS A 419 25.19 -10.66 -11.63
N LEU A 420 24.61 -10.20 -10.51
CA LEU A 420 24.06 -11.07 -9.48
C LEU A 420 22.86 -11.88 -10.02
N MET A 421 21.96 -11.24 -10.73
CA MET A 421 20.80 -11.89 -11.33
C MET A 421 21.23 -12.99 -12.30
N GLU A 422 22.16 -12.68 -13.21
CA GLU A 422 22.67 -13.63 -14.20
C GLU A 422 23.35 -14.85 -13.54
N SER A 423 24.04 -14.64 -12.41
CA SER A 423 24.67 -15.75 -11.65
C SER A 423 23.64 -16.69 -10.98
N SER A 424 22.37 -16.29 -10.93
CA SER A 424 21.26 -17.00 -10.31
C SER A 424 20.18 -17.41 -11.31
N ASP A 425 20.50 -17.45 -12.60
CA ASP A 425 19.58 -17.72 -13.73
C ASP A 425 18.39 -16.76 -13.82
N ASN A 426 18.48 -15.60 -13.16
CA ASN A 426 17.52 -14.52 -13.30
C ASN A 426 18.02 -13.53 -14.35
N LYS A 427 17.14 -13.02 -15.20
CA LYS A 427 17.50 -12.02 -16.22
C LYS A 427 16.55 -10.84 -16.16
N PRO A 428 17.05 -9.60 -16.11
CA PRO A 428 16.17 -8.44 -16.24
C PRO A 428 15.59 -8.34 -17.65
N ALA A 429 14.57 -7.53 -17.82
CA ALA A 429 14.04 -7.18 -19.12
C ALA A 429 15.10 -6.55 -20.03
N ALA A 430 14.96 -6.73 -21.34
CA ALA A 430 15.95 -6.28 -22.33
C ALA A 430 16.29 -4.79 -22.24
N TRP A 431 15.32 -3.94 -21.88
CA TRP A 431 15.54 -2.50 -21.74
C TRP A 431 16.58 -2.13 -20.65
N VAL A 432 16.79 -3.00 -19.66
CA VAL A 432 17.82 -2.77 -18.61
C VAL A 432 19.23 -2.91 -19.19
N TYR A 433 19.43 -3.85 -20.10
CA TYR A 433 20.71 -3.97 -20.82
C TYR A 433 20.95 -2.77 -21.74
N ASP A 434 19.92 -2.31 -22.45
CA ASP A 434 20.01 -1.09 -23.27
C ASP A 434 20.36 0.13 -22.41
N PHE A 435 19.74 0.25 -21.22
CA PHE A 435 20.02 1.29 -20.24
C PHE A 435 21.50 1.33 -19.82
N LEU A 436 22.06 0.18 -19.47
CA LEU A 436 23.47 0.06 -19.09
C LEU A 436 24.41 0.32 -20.27
N LYS A 437 24.08 -0.19 -21.46
CA LYS A 437 24.87 0.02 -22.69
C LYS A 437 24.92 1.49 -23.10
N ALA A 438 23.89 2.26 -22.81
CA ALA A 438 23.86 3.71 -23.00
C ALA A 438 24.69 4.49 -21.97
N GLY A 439 25.37 3.80 -21.04
CA GLY A 439 26.23 4.41 -20.02
C GLY A 439 25.49 4.91 -18.77
N ASN A 440 24.19 4.64 -18.65
CA ASN A 440 23.43 5.00 -17.47
C ASN A 440 23.80 4.09 -16.26
N LYS A 441 23.70 4.62 -15.05
CA LYS A 441 24.12 3.90 -13.83
C LYS A 441 23.03 3.74 -12.78
N THR A 442 22.04 4.66 -12.76
CA THR A 442 20.96 4.69 -11.77
C THR A 442 19.64 5.00 -12.44
N PHE A 443 18.54 4.40 -11.97
CA PHE A 443 17.20 4.69 -12.48
C PHE A 443 16.70 6.07 -12.05
N TYR A 444 17.20 6.56 -10.92
CA TYR A 444 16.90 7.90 -10.40
C TYR A 444 18.15 8.78 -10.38
N LYS A 445 17.95 10.06 -10.65
CA LYS A 445 18.97 11.09 -10.42
C LYS A 445 18.31 12.36 -9.90
N ILE A 446 19.12 13.20 -9.27
CA ILE A 446 18.72 14.56 -8.88
C ILE A 446 19.50 15.51 -9.79
N GLU A 447 18.78 16.34 -10.51
CA GLU A 447 19.34 17.34 -11.40
C GLU A 447 18.59 18.67 -11.23
N ASN A 448 19.35 19.74 -10.99
CA ASN A 448 18.80 21.09 -10.73
C ASN A 448 17.74 21.12 -9.59
N GLY A 449 17.94 20.32 -8.54
CA GLY A 449 17.03 20.25 -7.41
C GLY A 449 15.73 19.45 -7.67
N ALA A 450 15.58 18.87 -8.86
CA ALA A 450 14.44 18.01 -9.21
C ALA A 450 14.87 16.55 -9.25
N ARG A 451 14.04 15.68 -8.67
CA ARG A 451 14.20 14.22 -8.78
C ARG A 451 13.66 13.76 -10.13
N GLN A 452 14.49 13.05 -10.87
CA GLN A 452 14.17 12.49 -12.17
C GLN A 452 14.21 10.96 -12.11
N PHE A 453 13.43 10.32 -12.98
CA PHE A 453 13.43 8.88 -13.22
C PHE A 453 13.78 8.59 -14.68
N TYR A 454 14.36 7.43 -14.94
CA TYR A 454 14.58 6.96 -16.30
C TYR A 454 13.27 6.49 -16.92
N ASP A 455 12.84 7.19 -17.97
CA ASP A 455 11.66 6.83 -18.75
C ASP A 455 12.06 5.83 -19.84
N VAL A 456 11.55 4.60 -19.70
CA VAL A 456 11.94 3.48 -20.58
C VAL A 456 11.52 3.71 -22.03
N ALA A 457 10.37 4.34 -22.24
CA ALA A 457 9.83 4.57 -23.59
C ALA A 457 10.66 5.60 -24.37
N SER A 458 11.02 6.73 -23.76
CA SER A 458 11.82 7.77 -24.43
C SER A 458 13.32 7.57 -24.26
N LYS A 459 13.77 6.61 -23.44
CA LYS A 459 15.17 6.35 -23.10
C LYS A 459 15.91 7.58 -22.53
N THR A 460 15.19 8.44 -21.81
CA THR A 460 15.69 9.68 -21.21
C THR A 460 15.24 9.82 -19.76
N TYR A 461 15.88 10.72 -19.02
CA TYR A 461 15.41 11.08 -17.69
C TYR A 461 14.33 12.15 -17.77
N LYS A 462 13.25 11.96 -16.99
CA LYS A 462 12.14 12.90 -16.84
C LYS A 462 11.92 13.25 -15.38
N THR A 463 11.53 14.48 -15.08
CA THR A 463 11.12 14.88 -13.73
C THR A 463 9.87 14.11 -13.29
N ILE A 464 9.86 13.61 -12.05
CA ILE A 464 8.68 12.98 -11.47
C ILE A 464 7.59 14.05 -11.31
N PRO A 465 6.41 13.89 -11.94
CA PRO A 465 5.33 14.88 -11.86
C PRO A 465 4.86 15.10 -10.41
N GLY A 466 4.45 16.35 -10.10
CA GLY A 466 3.94 16.72 -8.77
C GLY A 466 5.03 17.06 -7.75
N THR A 467 6.31 16.76 -8.03
CA THR A 467 7.43 17.06 -7.12
C THR A 467 7.75 18.55 -7.04
N GLU A 468 7.27 19.34 -7.98
CA GLU A 468 7.37 20.81 -7.99
C GLU A 468 6.44 21.49 -6.96
N GLN A 469 5.47 20.76 -6.42
CA GLN A 469 4.47 21.31 -5.48
C GLN A 469 4.95 21.30 -4.02
N PHE A 470 6.10 20.69 -3.74
CA PHE A 470 6.67 20.64 -2.39
C PHE A 470 8.21 20.67 -2.42
N ILE A 471 8.79 21.16 -1.32
CA ILE A 471 10.24 21.21 -1.14
C ILE A 471 10.72 19.84 -0.60
N SER A 472 11.59 19.16 -1.37
CA SER A 472 12.30 17.98 -0.88
C SER A 472 13.71 18.36 -0.46
N LEU A 473 14.01 18.29 0.83
CA LEU A 473 15.35 18.61 1.35
C LEU A 473 16.42 17.72 0.71
N GLU A 474 16.13 16.43 0.46
CA GLU A 474 17.07 15.53 -0.22
C GLU A 474 17.48 16.06 -1.61
N ASN A 475 16.52 16.61 -2.34
CA ASN A 475 16.76 17.09 -3.70
C ASN A 475 17.61 18.36 -3.75
N ILE A 476 17.50 19.23 -2.75
CA ILE A 476 18.18 20.54 -2.75
C ILE A 476 19.46 20.58 -1.92
N ARG A 477 19.72 19.60 -1.07
CA ARG A 477 20.93 19.58 -0.20
C ARG A 477 22.22 19.80 -0.96
N ALA A 478 22.40 19.18 -2.13
CA ALA A 478 23.64 19.29 -2.90
C ALA A 478 23.95 20.72 -3.40
N THR A 479 22.91 21.51 -3.66
CA THR A 479 23.01 22.83 -4.29
C THR A 479 22.67 23.99 -3.36
N LYS A 480 21.92 23.73 -2.27
CA LYS A 480 21.35 24.75 -1.40
C LYS A 480 21.84 24.69 0.05
N THR A 481 22.73 23.75 0.39
CA THR A 481 23.33 23.69 1.73
C THR A 481 24.31 24.85 1.90
N ILE A 482 24.08 25.66 2.94
CA ILE A 482 24.91 26.82 3.29
C ILE A 482 25.95 26.44 4.33
N TRP A 483 25.56 25.63 5.33
CA TRP A 483 26.42 25.21 6.41
C TRP A 483 25.95 23.88 6.99
N LYS A 484 26.87 23.08 7.57
CA LYS A 484 26.54 21.83 8.25
C LYS A 484 27.57 21.48 9.33
N ASN A 485 27.12 20.73 10.34
CA ASN A 485 27.96 19.97 11.27
C ASN A 485 27.43 18.53 11.41
N ALA A 486 27.89 17.78 12.41
CA ALA A 486 27.42 16.41 12.63
C ALA A 486 25.93 16.30 12.99
N GLY A 487 25.35 17.35 13.60
CA GLY A 487 23.96 17.34 14.10
C GLY A 487 22.98 18.14 13.27
N VAL A 488 23.41 19.09 12.44
CA VAL A 488 22.53 20.03 11.71
C VAL A 488 23.05 20.29 10.31
N THR A 489 22.14 20.35 9.34
CA THR A 489 22.36 20.95 8.01
C THR A 489 21.49 22.19 7.85
N ILE A 490 22.09 23.31 7.45
CA ILE A 490 21.38 24.56 7.16
C ILE A 490 21.27 24.69 5.65
N THR A 491 20.01 24.82 5.18
CA THR A 491 19.67 24.82 3.75
C THR A 491 18.78 26.02 3.40
N ASP A 492 19.05 26.67 2.29
CA ASP A 492 18.19 27.70 1.71
C ASP A 492 16.97 27.05 1.02
N LEU A 493 15.76 27.29 1.53
CA LEU A 493 14.53 26.78 0.92
C LEU A 493 14.05 27.60 -0.29
N GLY A 494 14.61 28.79 -0.49
CA GLY A 494 14.08 29.83 -1.37
C GLY A 494 13.16 30.80 -0.63
N ASP A 495 12.65 31.80 -1.33
CA ASP A 495 11.75 32.85 -0.83
C ASP A 495 12.25 33.61 0.41
N GLY A 496 13.53 33.50 0.72
CA GLY A 496 14.17 34.08 1.89
C GLY A 496 13.96 33.30 3.18
N ILE A 497 13.68 32.00 3.09
CA ILE A 497 13.51 31.10 4.25
C ILE A 497 14.71 30.16 4.37
N LEU A 498 15.27 30.12 5.56
CA LEU A 498 16.35 29.22 5.95
C LEU A 498 15.77 28.01 6.69
N ASN A 499 16.32 26.83 6.48
CA ASN A 499 15.92 25.61 7.19
C ASN A 499 17.09 25.03 7.99
N ALA A 500 16.88 24.70 9.26
CA ALA A 500 17.82 23.97 10.11
C ALA A 500 17.32 22.54 10.30
N GLU A 501 17.89 21.57 9.58
CA GLU A 501 17.52 20.17 9.62
C GLU A 501 18.39 19.38 10.60
N PHE A 502 17.80 18.68 11.56
CA PHE A 502 18.50 17.87 12.57
C PHE A 502 18.80 16.46 12.03
N HIS A 503 20.03 15.96 12.32
CA HIS A 503 20.47 14.62 11.92
C HIS A 503 20.87 13.73 13.09
N THR A 504 20.69 14.19 14.32
CA THR A 504 20.99 13.41 15.51
C THR A 504 20.02 12.24 15.67
N LYS A 505 20.46 11.16 16.30
CA LYS A 505 19.59 10.02 16.61
C LYS A 505 18.36 10.48 17.41
N MET A 506 17.17 10.11 16.96
CA MET A 506 15.88 10.52 17.53
C MET A 506 15.68 12.05 17.58
N ASN A 507 16.38 12.80 16.74
CA ASN A 507 16.38 14.27 16.74
C ASN A 507 16.72 14.87 18.13
N THR A 508 17.60 14.21 18.87
CA THR A 508 18.02 14.66 20.19
C THR A 508 18.76 15.98 20.09
N ILE A 509 18.36 16.95 20.89
CA ILE A 509 19.02 18.27 20.93
C ILE A 509 20.22 18.19 21.85
N GLY A 510 21.42 18.08 21.26
CA GLY A 510 22.72 18.10 21.93
C GLY A 510 23.54 19.32 21.56
N GLY A 511 24.83 19.32 21.92
CA GLY A 511 25.73 20.45 21.67
C GLY A 511 25.84 20.84 20.19
N GLU A 512 25.91 19.86 19.28
CA GLU A 512 25.98 20.10 17.83
C GLU A 512 24.70 20.77 17.29
N VAL A 513 23.52 20.38 17.83
CA VAL A 513 22.25 20.97 17.42
C VAL A 513 22.13 22.41 17.94
N LEU A 514 22.52 22.66 19.19
CA LEU A 514 22.52 24.02 19.74
C LEU A 514 23.49 24.95 18.99
N ALA A 515 24.69 24.47 18.67
CA ALA A 515 25.65 25.21 17.86
C ALA A 515 25.10 25.49 16.43
N GLY A 516 24.43 24.49 15.83
CA GLY A 516 23.78 24.64 14.52
C GLY A 516 22.64 25.63 14.52
N LEU A 517 21.79 25.64 15.57
CA LEU A 517 20.70 26.62 15.73
C LEU A 517 21.21 28.04 15.90
N ASN A 518 22.23 28.25 16.76
CA ASN A 518 22.86 29.57 16.89
C ASN A 518 23.42 30.05 15.56
N LYS A 519 24.10 29.17 14.82
CA LYS A 519 24.62 29.50 13.49
C LYS A 519 23.51 29.83 12.48
N ALA A 520 22.39 29.11 12.55
CA ALA A 520 21.23 29.37 11.69
C ALA A 520 20.60 30.74 11.98
N ILE A 521 20.51 31.13 13.27
CA ILE A 521 20.02 32.44 13.69
C ILE A 521 20.95 33.54 13.15
N ASP A 522 22.27 33.42 13.36
CA ASP A 522 23.25 34.41 12.89
C ASP A 522 23.18 34.64 11.36
N ILE A 523 22.91 33.58 10.59
CA ILE A 523 22.76 33.65 9.15
C ILE A 523 21.39 34.26 8.79
N ALA A 524 20.32 33.82 9.45
CA ALA A 524 18.97 34.27 9.16
C ALA A 524 18.80 35.78 9.42
N GLU A 525 19.35 36.31 10.52
CA GLU A 525 19.28 37.74 10.85
C GLU A 525 19.94 38.64 9.80
N LYS A 526 20.92 38.13 9.05
CA LYS A 526 21.64 38.92 8.04
C LYS A 526 20.97 38.87 6.68
N ASP A 527 20.57 37.70 6.24
CA ASP A 527 20.34 37.43 4.81
C ASP A 527 18.95 36.86 4.51
N TYR A 528 18.14 36.53 5.54
CA TYR A 528 16.88 35.80 5.36
C TYR A 528 15.70 36.50 6.06
N LYS A 529 14.48 36.18 5.61
CA LYS A 529 13.22 36.68 6.19
C LYS A 529 12.72 35.83 7.36
N GLY A 530 13.22 34.57 7.45
CA GLY A 530 12.81 33.63 8.46
C GLY A 530 13.64 32.34 8.52
N LEU A 531 13.47 31.60 9.63
CA LEU A 531 14.12 30.34 9.93
C LEU A 531 13.07 29.31 10.31
#